data_82f3b8f87a400817a5e0d53614824179
#
_entry.id   82f3b8f87a400817a5e0d53614824179
#
_cell.length_a   1.000
_cell.length_b   1.000
_cell.length_c   1.000
_cell.angle_alpha   90.00
_cell.angle_beta   90.00
_cell.angle_gamma   90.00
#
_symmetry.space_group_name_H-M   'P 1'
#
loop_
_entity.id
_entity.type
_entity.pdbx_description
1 polymer ?
#
loop_
_entity_poly.entity_id
_entity_poly.type
_entity_poly.pdbx_seq_one_letter_code
_entity_poly.pdbx_strand_id
1 'polypeptide(L)'
;MSLLTPIEVQPAVEVGPVHFIAIGGSGMNGIARLYAKLGIPTSGSDRSDSATLDSLREAGITCYVGHDASQLGDARTVVISSAIREDNPELAEARRRGLRVWHRSAALAALMLGKSGVSIAGTHGKTTTTAMTAVMLQQAGADPSYVIGGKLAATKVSSDIGTGDAFVIEADESDGSFLQYPTRIAIITSIEPDHLVNWGTPEAYAEGYHTFATLPTVEWAIVNADDPGARALADRLRAEGRRVISYGFAEDADVRVSDANPVREGITGTLRYGDETGVLRLKVPGNHNLSNASAAYAAGRV
;
A
#
# COMPACT_ATOMS: atom_id res chain seq x y z
N MET A 1 -18.62 10.32 -2.24
CA MET A 1 -17.80 10.06 -3.44
C MET A 1 -18.13 8.66 -3.90
N SER A 2 -18.01 8.32 -5.17
CA SER A 2 -18.17 6.94 -5.64
C SER A 2 -16.84 6.20 -5.48
N LEU A 3 -16.92 4.88 -5.23
CA LEU A 3 -15.74 4.01 -5.21
C LEU A 3 -15.02 4.07 -6.57
N LEU A 4 -13.70 3.97 -6.53
CA LEU A 4 -12.88 3.86 -7.73
C LEU A 4 -13.13 2.52 -8.43
N THR A 5 -13.33 2.57 -9.74
CA THR A 5 -13.39 1.38 -10.57
C THR A 5 -11.97 1.04 -11.06
N PRO A 6 -11.47 -0.19 -10.83
CA PRO A 6 -10.20 -0.62 -11.37
C PRO A 6 -10.13 -0.48 -12.89
N ILE A 7 -8.97 -0.08 -13.39
CA ILE A 7 -8.70 0.04 -14.82
C ILE A 7 -7.50 -0.84 -15.20
N GLU A 8 -7.44 -1.24 -16.46
CA GLU A 8 -6.26 -1.89 -17.00
C GLU A 8 -5.10 -0.88 -17.10
N VAL A 9 -3.92 -1.29 -16.67
CA VAL A 9 -2.73 -0.44 -16.66
C VAL A 9 -1.61 -1.08 -17.49
N GLN A 10 -0.75 -0.22 -18.05
CA GLN A 10 0.48 -0.61 -18.74
C GLN A 10 1.67 -0.49 -17.76
N PRO A 11 2.78 -1.20 -18.01
CA PRO A 11 4.01 -1.04 -17.23
C PRO A 11 4.44 0.43 -17.13
N ALA A 12 4.94 0.85 -15.97
CA ALA A 12 5.31 2.24 -15.72
C ALA A 12 6.29 2.79 -16.77
N VAL A 13 7.21 1.96 -17.28
CA VAL A 13 8.19 2.35 -18.30
C VAL A 13 7.58 2.67 -19.68
N GLU A 14 6.33 2.29 -19.91
CA GLU A 14 5.62 2.48 -21.19
C GLU A 14 4.69 3.70 -21.18
N VAL A 15 4.50 4.35 -20.02
CA VAL A 15 3.50 5.43 -19.91
C VAL A 15 4.01 6.80 -20.36
N GLY A 16 5.31 6.91 -20.67
CA GLY A 16 5.96 8.15 -21.13
C GLY A 16 6.21 9.16 -20.01
N PRO A 17 6.52 10.42 -20.33
CA PRO A 17 6.64 11.46 -19.32
C PRO A 17 5.36 11.62 -18.48
N VAL A 18 5.52 11.72 -17.15
CA VAL A 18 4.41 11.73 -16.20
C VAL A 18 4.37 13.04 -15.43
N HIS A 19 3.17 13.62 -15.31
CA HIS A 19 2.93 14.80 -14.49
C HIS A 19 1.97 14.48 -13.34
N PHE A 20 2.35 14.84 -12.11
CA PHE A 20 1.57 14.60 -10.90
C PHE A 20 0.91 15.88 -10.41
N ILE A 21 -0.42 15.94 -10.37
CA ILE A 21 -1.15 17.07 -9.78
C ILE A 21 -1.27 16.86 -8.27
N ALA A 22 -0.88 17.85 -7.46
CA ALA A 22 -0.68 17.76 -6.01
C ALA A 22 0.40 16.74 -5.60
N ILE A 23 1.58 16.86 -6.24
CA ILE A 23 2.71 15.94 -6.10
C ILE A 23 3.26 15.85 -4.68
N GLY A 24 3.12 16.90 -3.85
CA GLY A 24 3.56 16.94 -2.45
C GLY A 24 2.70 16.11 -1.50
N GLY A 25 1.52 15.65 -1.93
CA GLY A 25 0.62 14.82 -1.13
C GLY A 25 1.28 13.50 -0.70
N SER A 26 0.93 13.01 0.51
CA SER A 26 1.54 11.80 1.10
C SER A 26 1.38 10.55 0.22
N GLY A 27 0.26 10.40 -0.46
CA GLY A 27 0.01 9.29 -1.40
C GLY A 27 0.55 9.52 -2.82
N MET A 28 1.15 10.68 -3.11
CA MET A 28 1.63 11.07 -4.44
C MET A 28 3.15 11.10 -4.52
N ASN A 29 3.81 11.75 -3.54
CA ASN A 29 5.24 12.00 -3.58
C ASN A 29 6.08 10.72 -3.63
N GLY A 30 5.67 9.68 -2.92
CA GLY A 30 6.33 8.37 -2.94
C GLY A 30 6.28 7.75 -4.33
N ILE A 31 5.13 7.76 -5.00
CA ILE A 31 4.95 7.22 -6.35
C ILE A 31 5.79 8.01 -7.35
N ALA A 32 5.74 9.34 -7.30
CA ALA A 32 6.52 10.22 -8.19
C ALA A 32 8.04 9.94 -8.09
N ARG A 33 8.57 9.71 -6.87
CA ARG A 33 9.97 9.31 -6.66
C ARG A 33 10.32 7.99 -7.34
N LEU A 34 9.41 7.01 -7.27
CA LEU A 34 9.65 5.72 -7.91
C LEU A 34 9.71 5.85 -9.43
N TYR A 35 8.82 6.65 -10.04
CA TYR A 35 8.87 6.95 -11.47
C TYR A 35 10.20 7.61 -11.86
N ALA A 36 10.63 8.64 -11.13
CA ALA A 36 11.91 9.31 -11.38
C ALA A 36 13.10 8.36 -11.20
N LYS A 37 13.09 7.49 -10.17
CA LYS A 37 14.16 6.49 -9.93
C LYS A 37 14.26 5.47 -11.05
N LEU A 38 13.16 5.17 -11.75
CA LEU A 38 13.15 4.34 -12.96
C LEU A 38 13.62 5.08 -14.23
N GLY A 39 14.02 6.35 -14.11
CA GLY A 39 14.45 7.17 -15.23
C GLY A 39 13.31 7.71 -16.09
N ILE A 40 12.07 7.63 -15.61
CA ILE A 40 10.90 8.17 -16.33
C ILE A 40 10.86 9.68 -16.06
N PRO A 41 10.82 10.54 -17.11
CA PRO A 41 10.70 11.98 -16.93
C PRO A 41 9.46 12.30 -16.10
N THR A 42 9.68 12.89 -14.91
CA THR A 42 8.64 13.12 -13.92
C THR A 42 8.58 14.60 -13.55
N SER A 43 7.39 15.15 -13.58
CA SER A 43 7.10 16.51 -13.12
C SER A 43 5.84 16.53 -12.27
N GLY A 44 5.57 17.63 -11.61
CA GLY A 44 4.30 17.82 -10.91
C GLY A 44 4.14 19.19 -10.33
N SER A 45 2.94 19.46 -9.90
CA SER A 45 2.53 20.72 -9.28
C SER A 45 1.97 20.50 -7.88
N ASP A 46 2.07 21.51 -7.03
CA ASP A 46 1.33 21.56 -5.78
C ASP A 46 0.87 22.98 -5.48
N ARG A 47 -0.21 23.11 -4.71
CA ARG A 47 -0.78 24.43 -4.40
C ARG A 47 0.19 25.33 -3.65
N SER A 48 1.04 24.75 -2.79
CA SER A 48 1.95 25.46 -1.91
C SER A 48 3.35 24.85 -1.94
N ASP A 49 4.36 25.67 -1.77
CA ASP A 49 5.74 25.19 -1.59
C ASP A 49 5.90 24.47 -0.26
N SER A 50 6.81 23.51 -0.20
CA SER A 50 7.02 22.70 1.00
C SER A 50 8.35 21.96 0.96
N ALA A 51 8.85 21.55 2.14
CA ALA A 51 10.03 20.69 2.25
C ALA A 51 9.89 19.36 1.47
N THR A 52 8.66 18.91 1.21
CA THR A 52 8.41 17.74 0.35
C THR A 52 8.75 18.06 -1.11
N LEU A 53 8.33 19.23 -1.61
CA LEU A 53 8.68 19.68 -2.96
C LEU A 53 10.19 19.88 -3.10
N ASP A 54 10.87 20.45 -2.10
CA ASP A 54 12.33 20.60 -2.13
C ASP A 54 13.02 19.24 -2.24
N SER A 55 12.59 18.28 -1.45
CA SER A 55 13.12 16.93 -1.48
C SER A 55 12.79 16.17 -2.79
N LEU A 56 11.72 16.53 -3.50
CA LEU A 56 11.41 16.02 -4.84
C LEU A 56 12.31 16.66 -5.90
N ARG A 57 12.57 17.97 -5.80
CA ARG A 57 13.51 18.70 -6.67
C ARG A 57 14.94 18.14 -6.54
N GLU A 58 15.38 17.85 -5.31
CA GLU A 58 16.66 17.17 -5.04
C GLU A 58 16.74 15.78 -5.69
N ALA A 59 15.60 15.09 -5.83
CA ALA A 59 15.50 13.82 -6.52
C ALA A 59 15.40 13.96 -8.07
N GLY A 60 15.59 15.17 -8.62
CA GLY A 60 15.56 15.44 -10.06
C GLY A 60 14.16 15.58 -10.66
N ILE A 61 13.12 15.76 -9.84
CA ILE A 61 11.74 15.94 -10.30
C ILE A 61 11.46 17.44 -10.46
N THR A 62 10.89 17.82 -11.60
CA THR A 62 10.47 19.20 -11.84
C THR A 62 9.20 19.50 -11.06
N CYS A 63 9.27 20.37 -10.03
CA CYS A 63 8.15 20.71 -9.18
C CYS A 63 7.75 22.19 -9.33
N TYR A 64 6.48 22.42 -9.63
CA TYR A 64 5.87 23.73 -9.75
C TYR A 64 5.05 24.07 -8.50
N VAL A 65 4.93 25.37 -8.21
CA VAL A 65 4.04 25.90 -7.16
C VAL A 65 2.86 26.60 -7.85
N GLY A 66 1.65 26.28 -7.40
CA GLY A 66 0.42 26.65 -8.11
C GLY A 66 0.09 25.64 -9.21
N HIS A 67 -1.10 25.79 -9.79
CA HIS A 67 -1.60 24.93 -10.87
C HIS A 67 -1.81 25.76 -12.13
N ASP A 68 -1.14 25.41 -13.23
CA ASP A 68 -1.27 26.07 -14.51
C ASP A 68 -1.18 25.06 -15.66
N ALA A 69 -2.04 25.20 -16.66
CA ALA A 69 -2.14 24.31 -17.82
C ALA A 69 -0.81 24.13 -18.58
N SER A 70 0.05 25.18 -18.61
CA SER A 70 1.35 25.14 -19.27
C SER A 70 2.36 24.22 -18.59
N GLN A 71 2.16 23.88 -17.32
CA GLN A 71 3.06 23.03 -16.53
C GLN A 71 3.02 21.56 -16.96
N LEU A 72 2.02 21.13 -17.71
CA LEU A 72 1.95 19.78 -18.28
C LEU A 72 3.08 19.49 -19.28
N GLY A 73 3.66 20.51 -19.90
CA GLY A 73 4.75 20.34 -20.87
C GLY A 73 4.47 19.23 -21.90
N ASP A 74 5.38 18.27 -22.00
CA ASP A 74 5.32 17.10 -22.88
C ASP A 74 4.75 15.83 -22.21
N ALA A 75 4.11 15.95 -21.04
CA ALA A 75 3.49 14.84 -20.33
C ALA A 75 2.54 14.05 -21.24
N ARG A 76 2.62 12.72 -21.13
CA ARG A 76 1.69 11.78 -21.79
C ARG A 76 0.71 11.16 -20.80
N THR A 77 1.08 11.15 -19.53
CA THR A 77 0.24 10.66 -18.44
C THR A 77 0.17 11.70 -17.34
N VAL A 78 -1.04 11.98 -16.88
CA VAL A 78 -1.29 12.86 -15.74
C VAL A 78 -1.84 12.02 -14.60
N VAL A 79 -1.23 12.12 -13.42
CA VAL A 79 -1.63 11.38 -12.23
C VAL A 79 -2.31 12.32 -11.26
N ILE A 80 -3.48 11.90 -10.78
CA ILE A 80 -4.31 12.65 -9.84
C ILE A 80 -4.65 11.81 -8.60
N SER A 81 -5.06 12.47 -7.53
CA SER A 81 -5.75 11.83 -6.39
C SER A 81 -7.23 12.20 -6.39
N SER A 82 -8.01 11.50 -5.58
CA SER A 82 -9.45 11.79 -5.38
C SER A 82 -9.74 13.21 -4.87
N ALA A 83 -8.72 13.92 -4.36
CA ALA A 83 -8.84 15.30 -3.88
C ALA A 83 -8.80 16.36 -5.02
N ILE A 84 -8.39 15.98 -6.23
CA ILE A 84 -8.28 16.92 -7.36
C ILE A 84 -9.67 17.20 -7.92
N ARG A 85 -10.01 18.47 -7.96
CA ARG A 85 -11.31 18.94 -8.46
C ARG A 85 -11.31 19.00 -9.98
N GLU A 86 -12.50 18.83 -10.58
CA GLU A 86 -12.71 18.88 -12.03
C GLU A 86 -12.35 20.25 -12.66
N ASP A 87 -12.39 21.33 -11.87
CA ASP A 87 -12.03 22.69 -12.31
C ASP A 87 -10.51 22.99 -12.23
N ASN A 88 -9.67 22.00 -11.87
CA ASN A 88 -8.23 22.16 -11.88
C ASN A 88 -7.72 22.42 -13.31
N PRO A 89 -6.96 23.51 -13.58
CA PRO A 89 -6.56 23.91 -14.93
C PRO A 89 -5.67 22.86 -15.63
N GLU A 90 -4.83 22.13 -14.90
CA GLU A 90 -3.98 21.08 -15.45
C GLU A 90 -4.82 19.85 -15.84
N LEU A 91 -5.79 19.46 -14.99
CA LEU A 91 -6.69 18.36 -15.31
C LEU A 91 -7.57 18.68 -16.53
N ALA A 92 -8.12 19.89 -16.59
CA ALA A 92 -8.90 20.36 -17.73
C ALA A 92 -8.09 20.34 -19.04
N GLU A 93 -6.85 20.82 -19.00
CA GLU A 93 -5.94 20.82 -20.14
C GLU A 93 -5.52 19.39 -20.54
N ALA A 94 -5.23 18.50 -19.57
CA ALA A 94 -4.93 17.10 -19.85
C ALA A 94 -6.06 16.42 -20.63
N ARG A 95 -7.31 16.66 -20.20
CA ARG A 95 -8.49 16.12 -20.91
C ARG A 95 -8.66 16.73 -22.30
N ARG A 96 -8.47 18.07 -22.43
CA ARG A 96 -8.54 18.76 -23.73
C ARG A 96 -7.50 18.22 -24.71
N ARG A 97 -6.30 17.86 -24.24
CA ARG A 97 -5.21 17.26 -25.04
C ARG A 97 -5.39 15.77 -25.30
N GLY A 98 -6.39 15.11 -24.68
CA GLY A 98 -6.59 13.66 -24.76
C GLY A 98 -5.47 12.86 -24.08
N LEU A 99 -4.80 13.43 -23.07
CA LEU A 99 -3.76 12.74 -22.34
C LEU A 99 -4.37 11.63 -21.47
N ARG A 100 -3.56 10.62 -21.15
CA ARG A 100 -3.94 9.61 -20.18
C ARG A 100 -4.05 10.25 -18.79
N VAL A 101 -5.21 10.14 -18.16
CA VAL A 101 -5.43 10.59 -16.78
C VAL A 101 -5.63 9.38 -15.89
N TRP A 102 -4.73 9.16 -14.95
CA TRP A 102 -4.76 8.07 -14.01
C TRP A 102 -4.96 8.54 -12.58
N HIS A 103 -5.74 7.79 -11.81
CA HIS A 103 -5.69 7.91 -10.36
C HIS A 103 -4.33 7.39 -9.83
N ARG A 104 -3.87 7.91 -8.68
CA ARG A 104 -2.60 7.50 -8.05
C ARG A 104 -2.45 5.99 -7.89
N SER A 105 -3.57 5.28 -7.65
CA SER A 105 -3.57 3.83 -7.52
C SER A 105 -3.23 3.11 -8.84
N ALA A 106 -3.69 3.63 -9.97
CA ALA A 106 -3.32 3.08 -11.28
C ALA A 106 -1.83 3.31 -11.59
N ALA A 107 -1.30 4.48 -11.23
CA ALA A 107 0.13 4.75 -11.35
C ALA A 107 0.98 3.83 -10.45
N LEU A 108 0.52 3.53 -9.23
CA LEU A 108 1.20 2.58 -8.36
C LEU A 108 1.08 1.14 -8.88
N ALA A 109 -0.10 0.74 -9.35
CA ALA A 109 -0.30 -0.58 -9.96
C ALA A 109 0.61 -0.82 -11.18
N ALA A 110 0.84 0.21 -12.00
CA ALA A 110 1.75 0.16 -13.14
C ALA A 110 3.21 -0.13 -12.74
N LEU A 111 3.65 0.38 -11.57
CA LEU A 111 4.97 0.07 -10.98
C LEU A 111 5.07 -1.37 -10.47
N MET A 112 3.95 -1.97 -10.08
CA MET A 112 3.88 -3.31 -9.50
C MET A 112 3.79 -4.42 -10.57
N LEU A 113 3.50 -4.09 -11.82
CA LEU A 113 3.38 -5.09 -12.89
C LEU A 113 4.68 -5.89 -13.04
N GLY A 114 4.54 -7.22 -13.08
CA GLY A 114 5.67 -8.13 -13.15
C GLY A 114 6.39 -8.38 -11.83
N LYS A 115 5.88 -7.82 -10.71
CA LYS A 115 6.39 -8.03 -9.36
C LYS A 115 5.43 -8.87 -8.52
N SER A 116 5.94 -9.47 -7.45
CA SER A 116 5.15 -10.17 -6.44
C SER A 116 4.55 -9.14 -5.47
N GLY A 117 3.33 -8.70 -5.74
CA GLY A 117 2.64 -7.68 -4.94
C GLY A 117 2.23 -8.21 -3.57
N VAL A 118 2.69 -7.54 -2.52
CA VAL A 118 2.25 -7.75 -1.13
C VAL A 118 1.48 -6.52 -0.69
N SER A 119 0.16 -6.63 -0.60
CA SER A 119 -0.72 -5.48 -0.32
C SER A 119 -1.36 -5.62 1.06
N ILE A 120 -1.17 -4.61 1.89
CA ILE A 120 -1.65 -4.58 3.26
C ILE A 120 -2.86 -3.66 3.36
N ALA A 121 -4.02 -4.24 3.62
CA ALA A 121 -5.30 -3.54 3.82
C ALA A 121 -5.81 -3.75 5.25
N GLY A 122 -6.78 -2.93 5.67
CA GLY A 122 -7.44 -3.04 6.96
C GLY A 122 -7.71 -1.67 7.57
N THR A 123 -8.69 -1.56 8.44
CA THR A 123 -9.06 -0.29 9.08
C THR A 123 -7.88 0.27 9.88
N HIS A 124 -7.16 -0.57 10.64
CA HIS A 124 -6.03 -0.20 11.48
C HIS A 124 -4.79 -1.06 11.21
N GLY A 125 -3.60 -0.53 11.51
CA GLY A 125 -2.34 -1.29 11.46
C GLY A 125 -1.66 -1.37 10.09
N LYS A 126 -2.27 -0.89 9.01
CA LYS A 126 -1.72 -0.91 7.64
C LYS A 126 -0.27 -0.43 7.56
N THR A 127 -0.02 0.81 7.91
CA THR A 127 1.30 1.47 7.81
C THR A 127 2.38 0.70 8.56
N THR A 128 2.07 0.27 9.79
CA THR A 128 3.02 -0.46 10.64
C THR A 128 3.33 -1.83 10.06
N THR A 129 2.31 -2.57 9.62
CA THR A 129 2.48 -3.91 9.02
C THR A 129 3.26 -3.82 7.71
N THR A 130 2.95 -2.82 6.87
CA THR A 130 3.68 -2.56 5.61
C THR A 130 5.16 -2.28 5.89
N ALA A 131 5.44 -1.42 6.88
CA ALA A 131 6.81 -1.11 7.29
C ALA A 131 7.55 -2.35 7.82
N MET A 132 6.91 -3.14 8.68
CA MET A 132 7.50 -4.37 9.22
C MET A 132 7.76 -5.41 8.13
N THR A 133 6.84 -5.57 7.18
CA THR A 133 7.01 -6.49 6.04
C THR A 133 8.18 -6.06 5.17
N ALA A 134 8.27 -4.78 4.81
CA ALA A 134 9.38 -4.26 4.00
C ALA A 134 10.73 -4.45 4.71
N VAL A 135 10.82 -4.07 6.00
CA VAL A 135 12.06 -4.22 6.78
C VAL A 135 12.45 -5.69 6.94
N MET A 136 11.49 -6.57 7.21
CA MET A 136 11.78 -8.01 7.36
C MET A 136 12.33 -8.60 6.06
N LEU A 137 11.70 -8.29 4.91
CA LEU A 137 12.18 -8.75 3.60
C LEU A 137 13.58 -8.18 3.27
N GLN A 138 13.84 -6.91 3.62
CA GLN A 138 15.19 -6.32 3.49
C GLN A 138 16.23 -7.08 4.33
N GLN A 139 15.91 -7.39 5.60
CA GLN A 139 16.80 -8.15 6.49
C GLN A 139 17.00 -9.60 6.01
N ALA A 140 16.02 -10.16 5.33
CA ALA A 140 16.13 -11.48 4.69
C ALA A 140 16.93 -11.44 3.36
N GLY A 141 17.40 -10.27 2.91
CA GLY A 141 18.17 -10.11 1.68
C GLY A 141 17.32 -10.09 0.40
N ALA A 142 15.99 -9.94 0.52
CA ALA A 142 15.10 -9.96 -0.64
C ALA A 142 15.02 -8.62 -1.40
N ASP A 143 15.58 -7.54 -0.84
CA ASP A 143 15.61 -6.18 -1.42
C ASP A 143 14.29 -5.75 -2.10
N PRO A 144 13.17 -5.66 -1.33
CA PRO A 144 11.85 -5.37 -1.89
C PRO A 144 11.73 -3.92 -2.34
N SER A 145 10.87 -3.67 -3.35
CA SER A 145 10.28 -2.35 -3.55
C SER A 145 9.17 -2.11 -2.54
N TYR A 146 8.93 -0.85 -2.13
CA TYR A 146 7.86 -0.54 -1.21
C TYR A 146 7.29 0.87 -1.34
N VAL A 147 6.01 1.02 -0.97
CA VAL A 147 5.34 2.31 -0.74
C VAL A 147 4.53 2.20 0.56
N ILE A 148 4.86 3.04 1.52
CA ILE A 148 4.31 3.04 2.89
C ILE A 148 3.69 4.40 3.17
N GLY A 149 2.58 4.46 3.89
CA GLY A 149 1.93 5.71 4.29
C GLY A 149 2.75 6.60 5.24
N GLY A 150 3.81 6.03 5.84
CA GLY A 150 4.77 6.71 6.71
C GLY A 150 6.21 6.52 6.26
N LYS A 151 7.16 7.11 6.99
CA LYS A 151 8.60 6.96 6.72
C LYS A 151 9.18 5.81 7.54
N LEU A 152 10.00 4.96 6.94
CA LEU A 152 10.80 3.99 7.69
C LEU A 152 11.75 4.70 8.65
N ALA A 153 11.84 4.22 9.88
CA ALA A 153 12.69 4.84 10.91
C ALA A 153 14.18 4.84 10.53
N ALA A 154 14.65 3.80 9.84
CA ALA A 154 16.04 3.62 9.46
C ALA A 154 16.43 4.52 8.28
N THR A 155 15.63 4.58 7.22
CA THR A 155 15.98 5.26 5.95
C THR A 155 15.37 6.65 5.82
N LYS A 156 14.36 6.98 6.66
CA LYS A 156 13.59 8.23 6.63
C LYS A 156 12.82 8.47 5.31
N VAL A 157 12.68 7.43 4.47
CA VAL A 157 11.90 7.46 3.24
C VAL A 157 10.65 6.59 3.35
N SER A 158 9.60 6.95 2.61
CA SER A 158 8.32 6.24 2.56
C SER A 158 8.20 5.29 1.36
N SER A 159 9.15 5.35 0.42
CA SER A 159 9.11 4.53 -0.78
C SER A 159 10.50 4.28 -1.33
N ASP A 160 10.74 3.11 -1.89
CA ASP A 160 11.97 2.78 -2.60
C ASP A 160 11.72 1.68 -3.64
N ILE A 161 12.59 1.63 -4.67
CA ILE A 161 12.68 0.55 -5.65
C ILE A 161 13.86 -0.33 -5.27
N GLY A 162 13.58 -1.57 -4.92
CA GLY A 162 14.56 -2.63 -4.76
C GLY A 162 14.75 -3.45 -6.04
N THR A 163 15.79 -4.25 -6.04
CA THR A 163 16.11 -5.17 -7.15
C THR A 163 15.35 -6.49 -7.07
N GLY A 164 14.77 -6.80 -5.90
CA GLY A 164 14.03 -8.03 -5.65
C GLY A 164 12.66 -8.07 -6.32
N ASP A 165 12.02 -9.23 -6.23
CA ASP A 165 10.72 -9.48 -6.85
C ASP A 165 9.54 -8.91 -6.03
N ALA A 166 9.66 -8.83 -4.71
CA ALA A 166 8.60 -8.35 -3.85
C ALA A 166 8.34 -6.84 -3.99
N PHE A 167 7.05 -6.45 -4.05
CA PHE A 167 6.61 -5.06 -3.99
C PHE A 167 5.57 -4.92 -2.86
N VAL A 168 5.96 -4.26 -1.78
CA VAL A 168 5.16 -4.14 -0.56
C VAL A 168 4.46 -2.79 -0.53
N ILE A 169 3.13 -2.79 -0.41
CA ILE A 169 2.35 -1.55 -0.41
C ILE A 169 1.32 -1.50 0.72
N GLU A 170 1.04 -0.31 1.17
CA GLU A 170 -0.17 0.01 1.92
C GLU A 170 -1.33 0.19 0.93
N ALA A 171 -2.37 -0.61 1.07
CA ALA A 171 -3.53 -0.65 0.18
C ALA A 171 -4.72 0.06 0.86
N ASP A 172 -5.15 1.18 0.28
CA ASP A 172 -6.18 2.04 0.84
C ASP A 172 -7.58 1.54 0.43
N GLU A 173 -8.37 1.13 1.43
CA GLU A 173 -9.73 0.68 1.25
C GLU A 173 -10.74 1.83 1.17
N SER A 174 -10.37 3.03 1.64
CA SER A 174 -11.31 4.14 1.85
C SER A 174 -12.06 4.58 0.61
N ASP A 175 -11.42 4.54 -0.55
CA ASP A 175 -11.97 4.92 -1.85
C ASP A 175 -12.08 3.73 -2.82
N GLY A 176 -11.81 2.51 -2.36
CA GLY A 176 -11.81 1.29 -3.18
C GLY A 176 -10.53 1.11 -4.02
N SER A 177 -9.54 1.98 -3.86
CA SER A 177 -8.30 1.92 -4.66
C SER A 177 -7.48 0.64 -4.43
N PHE A 178 -7.65 -0.03 -3.28
CA PHE A 178 -6.99 -1.31 -3.00
C PHE A 178 -7.34 -2.43 -4.02
N LEU A 179 -8.47 -2.32 -4.72
CA LEU A 179 -8.88 -3.26 -5.76
C LEU A 179 -8.09 -3.10 -7.08
N GLN A 180 -7.34 -2.00 -7.22
CA GLN A 180 -6.55 -1.69 -8.42
C GLN A 180 -5.24 -2.48 -8.52
N TYR A 181 -4.72 -2.98 -7.40
CA TYR A 181 -3.36 -3.50 -7.33
C TYR A 181 -3.24 -4.97 -7.77
N PRO A 182 -2.19 -5.34 -8.53
CA PRO A 182 -1.86 -6.73 -8.85
C PRO A 182 -1.29 -7.43 -7.59
N THR A 183 -2.18 -7.72 -6.64
CA THR A 183 -1.86 -8.31 -5.35
C THR A 183 -1.71 -9.81 -5.49
N ARG A 184 -0.56 -10.36 -5.07
CA ARG A 184 -0.33 -11.80 -4.93
C ARG A 184 -0.57 -12.27 -3.50
N ILE A 185 -0.13 -11.47 -2.52
CA ILE A 185 -0.33 -11.72 -1.09
C ILE A 185 -1.16 -10.59 -0.51
N ALA A 186 -2.38 -10.88 -0.08
CA ALA A 186 -3.28 -9.94 0.57
C ALA A 186 -3.18 -10.08 2.08
N ILE A 187 -2.72 -9.04 2.79
CA ILE A 187 -2.70 -9.00 4.25
C ILE A 187 -3.86 -8.16 4.73
N ILE A 188 -4.71 -8.71 5.58
CA ILE A 188 -5.87 -8.03 6.17
C ILE A 188 -5.67 -7.92 7.69
N THR A 189 -5.52 -6.69 8.17
CA THR A 189 -5.21 -6.41 9.59
C THR A 189 -6.43 -6.31 10.48
N SER A 190 -7.49 -5.65 10.00
CA SER A 190 -8.78 -5.53 10.68
C SER A 190 -9.87 -5.13 9.70
N ILE A 191 -11.13 -5.46 10.00
CA ILE A 191 -12.31 -5.03 9.24
C ILE A 191 -13.32 -4.47 10.22
N GLU A 192 -13.21 -3.18 10.48
CA GLU A 192 -14.16 -2.42 11.28
C GLU A 192 -14.85 -1.41 10.37
N PRO A 193 -16.19 -1.26 10.43
CA PRO A 193 -16.91 -0.35 9.55
C PRO A 193 -16.37 1.08 9.64
N ASP A 194 -15.79 1.55 8.54
CA ASP A 194 -15.28 2.91 8.37
C ASP A 194 -15.57 3.39 6.95
N HIS A 195 -15.38 4.67 6.67
CA HIS A 195 -15.55 5.27 5.33
C HIS A 195 -16.90 4.97 4.67
N LEU A 196 -17.99 4.82 5.47
CA LEU A 196 -19.33 4.46 4.98
C LEU A 196 -19.94 5.52 4.03
N VAL A 197 -19.40 6.73 4.02
CA VAL A 197 -19.77 7.75 3.01
C VAL A 197 -19.44 7.29 1.58
N ASN A 198 -18.43 6.44 1.42
CA ASN A 198 -18.02 5.88 0.14
C ASN A 198 -18.64 4.50 -0.12
N TRP A 199 -18.70 3.65 0.91
CA TRP A 199 -19.15 2.26 0.81
C TRP A 199 -20.66 2.08 0.99
N GLY A 200 -21.35 3.03 1.59
CA GLY A 200 -22.78 3.01 1.85
C GLY A 200 -23.17 2.22 3.10
N THR A 201 -22.80 0.94 3.21
CA THR A 201 -23.14 0.07 4.35
C THR A 201 -21.93 -0.71 4.88
N PRO A 202 -21.99 -1.16 6.17
CA PRO A 202 -20.97 -2.04 6.72
C PRO A 202 -20.78 -3.34 5.92
N GLU A 203 -21.86 -3.90 5.37
CA GLU A 203 -21.84 -5.12 4.58
C GLU A 203 -21.11 -4.90 3.25
N ALA A 204 -21.36 -3.77 2.57
CA ALA A 204 -20.66 -3.41 1.35
C ALA A 204 -19.16 -3.17 1.62
N TYR A 205 -18.81 -2.56 2.75
CA TYR A 205 -17.44 -2.39 3.20
C TYR A 205 -16.73 -3.73 3.39
N ALA A 206 -17.35 -4.67 4.14
CA ALA A 206 -16.82 -6.02 4.34
C ALA A 206 -16.71 -6.81 3.02
N GLU A 207 -17.70 -6.67 2.10
CA GLU A 207 -17.65 -7.30 0.79
C GLU A 207 -16.52 -6.75 -0.09
N GLY A 208 -16.13 -5.49 0.10
CA GLY A 208 -14.93 -4.90 -0.52
C GLY A 208 -13.66 -5.67 -0.16
N TYR A 209 -13.49 -6.07 1.11
CA TYR A 209 -12.34 -6.88 1.53
C TYR A 209 -12.40 -8.31 0.99
N HIS A 210 -13.60 -8.89 0.89
CA HIS A 210 -13.76 -10.18 0.24
C HIS A 210 -13.36 -10.09 -1.24
N THR A 211 -13.82 -9.06 -1.96
CA THR A 211 -13.43 -8.80 -3.35
C THR A 211 -11.91 -8.65 -3.48
N PHE A 212 -11.27 -7.87 -2.57
CA PHE A 212 -9.83 -7.70 -2.54
C PHE A 212 -9.08 -9.02 -2.33
N ALA A 213 -9.49 -9.83 -1.35
CA ALA A 213 -8.86 -11.11 -1.03
C ALA A 213 -9.11 -12.20 -2.10
N THR A 214 -10.07 -11.97 -3.01
CA THR A 214 -10.42 -12.92 -4.09
C THR A 214 -10.05 -12.43 -5.48
N LEU A 215 -9.33 -11.31 -5.60
CA LEU A 215 -8.79 -10.85 -6.89
C LEU A 215 -8.07 -12.00 -7.61
N PRO A 216 -8.15 -12.09 -8.95
CA PRO A 216 -7.57 -13.20 -9.72
C PRO A 216 -6.06 -13.41 -9.48
N THR A 217 -5.36 -12.36 -9.09
CA THR A 217 -3.91 -12.39 -8.80
C THR A 217 -3.57 -12.86 -7.39
N VAL A 218 -4.54 -12.91 -6.47
CA VAL A 218 -4.30 -13.27 -5.06
C VAL A 218 -4.14 -14.77 -4.93
N GLU A 219 -2.95 -15.19 -4.51
CA GLU A 219 -2.62 -16.57 -4.19
C GLU A 219 -2.79 -16.88 -2.70
N TRP A 220 -2.50 -15.90 -1.83
CA TRP A 220 -2.56 -16.05 -0.38
C TRP A 220 -3.28 -14.88 0.28
N ALA A 221 -4.18 -15.19 1.21
CA ALA A 221 -4.75 -14.24 2.15
C ALA A 221 -4.15 -14.48 3.54
N ILE A 222 -3.56 -13.44 4.13
CA ILE A 222 -2.99 -13.46 5.49
C ILE A 222 -3.89 -12.60 6.35
N VAL A 223 -4.61 -13.19 7.30
CA VAL A 223 -5.77 -12.56 7.93
C VAL A 223 -5.67 -12.58 9.45
N ASN A 224 -5.92 -11.45 10.10
CA ASN A 224 -5.88 -11.33 11.55
C ASN A 224 -7.00 -12.14 12.20
N ALA A 225 -6.64 -13.12 13.03
CA ALA A 225 -7.57 -13.98 13.76
C ALA A 225 -8.13 -13.32 15.03
N ASP A 226 -7.53 -12.22 15.50
CA ASP A 226 -7.98 -11.53 16.70
C ASP A 226 -9.09 -10.51 16.40
N ASP A 227 -9.23 -10.10 15.13
CA ASP A 227 -10.27 -9.17 14.68
C ASP A 227 -11.51 -9.93 14.21
N PRO A 228 -12.70 -9.66 14.75
CA PRO A 228 -13.91 -10.41 14.40
C PRO A 228 -14.30 -10.32 12.92
N GLY A 229 -14.15 -9.14 12.30
CA GLY A 229 -14.49 -8.93 10.89
C GLY A 229 -13.52 -9.65 9.96
N ALA A 230 -12.21 -9.56 10.26
CA ALA A 230 -11.18 -10.28 9.51
C ALA A 230 -11.32 -11.81 9.71
N ARG A 231 -11.61 -12.28 10.92
CA ARG A 231 -11.87 -13.71 11.18
C ARG A 231 -13.04 -14.25 10.34
N ALA A 232 -14.15 -13.53 10.31
CA ALA A 232 -15.30 -13.91 9.49
C ALA A 232 -14.92 -13.99 7.98
N LEU A 233 -14.10 -13.08 7.50
CA LEU A 233 -13.54 -13.14 6.15
C LEU A 233 -12.65 -14.39 5.96
N ALA A 234 -11.76 -14.70 6.90
CA ALA A 234 -10.88 -15.87 6.83
C ALA A 234 -11.68 -17.17 6.72
N ASP A 235 -12.75 -17.31 7.53
CA ASP A 235 -13.63 -18.49 7.50
C ASP A 235 -14.35 -18.62 6.17
N ARG A 236 -14.85 -17.51 5.61
CA ARG A 236 -15.49 -17.47 4.28
C ARG A 236 -14.49 -17.88 3.19
N LEU A 237 -13.29 -17.33 3.19
CA LEU A 237 -12.26 -17.65 2.20
C LEU A 237 -11.82 -19.11 2.26
N ARG A 238 -11.72 -19.69 3.46
CA ARG A 238 -11.42 -21.12 3.65
C ARG A 238 -12.56 -22.01 3.08
N ALA A 239 -13.81 -21.64 3.36
CA ALA A 239 -14.98 -22.35 2.81
C ALA A 239 -15.04 -22.30 1.27
N GLU A 240 -14.50 -21.25 0.66
CA GLU A 240 -14.37 -21.07 -0.80
C GLU A 240 -13.11 -21.76 -1.37
N GLY A 241 -12.33 -22.47 -0.53
CA GLY A 241 -11.12 -23.20 -0.95
C GLY A 241 -9.91 -22.29 -1.22
N ARG A 242 -9.91 -21.04 -0.72
CA ARG A 242 -8.78 -20.12 -0.84
C ARG A 242 -7.67 -20.48 0.14
N ARG A 243 -6.42 -20.15 -0.21
CA ARG A 243 -5.27 -20.33 0.69
C ARG A 243 -5.25 -19.18 1.70
N VAL A 244 -5.46 -19.53 2.97
CA VAL A 244 -5.52 -18.57 4.08
C VAL A 244 -4.48 -18.95 5.13
N ILE A 245 -3.73 -17.98 5.61
CA ILE A 245 -2.92 -18.05 6.82
C ILE A 245 -3.53 -17.06 7.82
N SER A 246 -4.02 -17.56 8.95
CA SER A 246 -4.46 -16.72 10.05
C SER A 246 -3.29 -16.37 10.98
N TYR A 247 -3.29 -15.15 11.53
CA TYR A 247 -2.27 -14.71 12.46
C TYR A 247 -2.85 -13.97 13.66
N GLY A 248 -2.12 -13.90 14.75
CA GLY A 248 -2.51 -13.16 15.95
C GLY A 248 -2.26 -13.91 17.25
N PHE A 249 -2.97 -13.50 18.31
CA PHE A 249 -2.92 -14.11 19.63
C PHE A 249 -3.92 -15.26 19.81
N ALA A 250 -4.91 -15.36 18.94
CA ALA A 250 -5.93 -16.41 18.99
C ALA A 250 -5.28 -17.80 19.03
N GLU A 251 -5.84 -18.71 19.85
CA GLU A 251 -5.28 -20.03 20.06
C GLU A 251 -5.23 -20.90 18.81
N ASP A 252 -6.15 -20.65 17.90
CA ASP A 252 -6.33 -21.34 16.62
C ASP A 252 -5.67 -20.62 15.44
N ALA A 253 -4.91 -19.53 15.68
CA ALA A 253 -4.17 -18.86 14.62
C ALA A 253 -3.03 -19.74 14.08
N ASP A 254 -2.89 -19.80 12.75
CA ASP A 254 -1.82 -20.55 12.09
C ASP A 254 -0.42 -19.99 12.48
N VAL A 255 -0.29 -18.66 12.47
CA VAL A 255 0.88 -17.94 13.00
C VAL A 255 0.49 -17.31 14.32
N ARG A 256 0.74 -18.04 15.40
CA ARG A 256 0.32 -17.64 16.74
C ARG A 256 1.41 -16.87 17.47
N VAL A 257 0.99 -15.79 18.13
CA VAL A 257 1.81 -15.03 19.09
C VAL A 257 1.35 -15.35 20.52
N SER A 258 2.29 -15.56 21.43
CA SER A 258 2.02 -15.74 22.86
C SER A 258 3.11 -15.06 23.71
N ASP A 259 2.99 -15.13 25.04
CA ASP A 259 3.98 -14.69 26.03
C ASP A 259 4.47 -13.23 25.80
N ALA A 260 3.53 -12.36 25.46
CA ALA A 260 3.81 -10.95 25.25
C ALA A 260 4.37 -10.32 26.55
N ASN A 261 5.60 -9.84 26.48
CA ASN A 261 6.30 -9.27 27.64
C ASN A 261 6.88 -7.90 27.27
N PRO A 262 6.36 -6.81 27.86
CA PRO A 262 6.94 -5.48 27.71
C PRO A 262 8.37 -5.43 28.26
N VAL A 263 9.28 -4.85 27.51
CA VAL A 263 10.69 -4.64 27.90
C VAL A 263 11.04 -3.15 27.85
N ARG A 264 12.18 -2.76 28.39
CA ARG A 264 12.59 -1.33 28.46
C ARG A 264 12.54 -0.64 27.10
N GLU A 265 12.88 -1.32 26.01
CA GLU A 265 12.98 -0.76 24.67
C GLU A 265 12.00 -1.42 23.68
N GLY A 266 10.78 -1.72 24.13
CA GLY A 266 9.77 -2.28 23.24
C GLY A 266 8.98 -3.44 23.82
N ILE A 267 8.85 -4.54 23.08
CA ILE A 267 8.09 -5.73 23.48
C ILE A 267 8.74 -7.00 22.90
N THR A 268 8.64 -8.09 23.65
CA THR A 268 8.99 -9.44 23.15
C THR A 268 7.76 -10.35 23.19
N GLY A 269 7.76 -11.38 22.36
CA GLY A 269 6.74 -12.43 22.37
C GLY A 269 7.27 -13.71 21.73
N THR A 270 6.60 -14.81 21.96
CA THR A 270 6.86 -16.10 21.32
C THR A 270 5.98 -16.17 20.05
N LEU A 271 6.59 -16.52 18.91
CA LEU A 271 5.88 -16.77 17.66
C LEU A 271 5.97 -18.25 17.35
N ARG A 272 4.85 -18.88 16.98
CA ARG A 272 4.76 -20.25 16.51
C ARG A 272 4.08 -20.33 15.16
N TYR A 273 4.65 -21.11 14.23
CA TYR A 273 4.05 -21.47 12.95
C TYR A 273 4.34 -22.95 12.64
N GLY A 274 3.32 -23.80 12.67
CA GLY A 274 3.48 -25.25 12.63
C GLY A 274 4.34 -25.73 13.81
N ASP A 275 5.41 -26.46 13.52
CA ASP A 275 6.38 -26.94 14.50
C ASP A 275 7.50 -25.93 14.81
N GLU A 276 7.59 -24.85 14.07
CA GLU A 276 8.59 -23.81 14.28
C GLU A 276 8.18 -22.87 15.41
N THR A 277 9.14 -22.54 16.27
CA THR A 277 8.97 -21.57 17.36
C THR A 277 10.14 -20.60 17.35
N GLY A 278 9.84 -19.31 17.47
CA GLY A 278 10.83 -18.24 17.50
C GLY A 278 10.46 -17.14 18.48
N VAL A 279 11.37 -16.21 18.71
CA VAL A 279 11.15 -15.05 19.57
C VAL A 279 11.07 -13.79 18.74
N LEU A 280 9.94 -13.10 18.81
CA LEU A 280 9.81 -11.73 18.30
C LEU A 280 10.43 -10.76 19.30
N ARG A 281 11.25 -9.82 18.79
CA ARG A 281 11.79 -8.67 19.56
C ARG A 281 11.55 -7.40 18.77
N LEU A 282 10.68 -6.55 19.28
CA LEU A 282 10.34 -5.30 18.64
C LEU A 282 10.83 -4.12 19.48
N LYS A 283 11.38 -3.10 18.85
CA LYS A 283 11.77 -1.82 19.49
C LYS A 283 10.57 -0.87 19.65
N VAL A 284 9.38 -1.31 19.34
CA VAL A 284 8.11 -0.58 19.51
C VAL A 284 7.24 -1.33 20.50
N PRO A 285 6.56 -0.64 21.43
CA PRO A 285 5.71 -1.28 22.43
C PRO A 285 4.35 -1.68 21.88
N GLY A 286 3.63 -2.54 22.62
CA GLY A 286 2.23 -2.88 22.39
C GLY A 286 2.01 -4.21 21.69
N ASN A 287 1.02 -4.96 22.18
CA ASN A 287 0.66 -6.29 21.66
C ASN A 287 0.25 -6.25 20.19
N HIS A 288 -0.45 -5.18 19.76
CA HIS A 288 -0.80 -4.98 18.36
C HIS A 288 0.42 -4.98 17.43
N ASN A 289 1.59 -4.53 17.89
CA ASN A 289 2.82 -4.57 17.10
C ASN A 289 3.39 -5.99 16.97
N LEU A 290 3.20 -6.85 17.98
CA LEU A 290 3.54 -8.28 17.85
C LEU A 290 2.61 -8.96 16.82
N SER A 291 1.32 -8.65 16.83
CA SER A 291 0.37 -9.13 15.82
C SER A 291 0.77 -8.64 14.42
N ASN A 292 1.07 -7.34 14.24
CA ASN A 292 1.54 -6.81 12.95
C ASN A 292 2.84 -7.50 12.47
N ALA A 293 3.77 -7.78 13.38
CA ALA A 293 5.01 -8.49 13.05
C ALA A 293 4.76 -9.95 12.66
N SER A 294 3.77 -10.62 13.26
CA SER A 294 3.40 -11.98 12.87
C SER A 294 2.77 -12.05 11.48
N ALA A 295 2.02 -11.02 11.06
CA ALA A 295 1.55 -10.87 9.69
C ALA A 295 2.72 -10.73 8.69
N ALA A 296 3.69 -9.87 9.03
CA ALA A 296 4.90 -9.71 8.22
C ALA A 296 5.67 -11.03 8.10
N TYR A 297 5.83 -11.76 9.21
CA TYR A 297 6.45 -13.09 9.21
C TYR A 297 5.69 -14.06 8.29
N ALA A 298 4.36 -14.14 8.39
CA ALA A 298 3.53 -14.99 7.53
C ALA A 298 3.75 -14.68 6.04
N ALA A 299 3.85 -13.41 5.67
CA ALA A 299 4.11 -12.99 4.29
C ALA A 299 5.50 -13.43 3.78
N GLY A 300 6.49 -13.46 4.66
CA GLY A 300 7.83 -13.96 4.31
C GLY A 300 7.94 -15.49 4.18
N ARG A 301 6.87 -16.24 4.48
CA ARG A 301 6.83 -17.72 4.41
C ARG A 301 6.17 -18.23 3.12
N VAL A 302 5.55 -17.37 2.33
CA VAL A 302 4.80 -17.68 1.11
C VAL A 302 5.30 -16.89 -0.09
#